data_671db22b5a733129c6d8a1db008a1661
#
_entry.id   671db22b5a733129c6d8a1db008a1661
#
_cell.length_a   1.000
_cell.length_b   1.000
_cell.length_c   1.000
_cell.angle_alpha   90.00
_cell.angle_beta   90.00
_cell.angle_gamma   90.00
#
_symmetry.space_group_name_H-M   'P 1'
#
loop_
_entity.id
_entity.type
_entity.pdbx_description
1 polymer ?
#
loop_
_entity_poly.entity_id
_entity_poly.type
_entity_poly.pdbx_seq_one_letter_code
_entity_poly.pdbx_strand_id
1 'polypeptide(L)'
;MKETNNVEQRPSTSLSKGARRNQILRRITVVGVIAAVITAAFAGYCLHRERVEEKQKAEELRKEKQDKKEAEKVKSKPETAEQKLERVRKQATEHGYPKNVIYLLDKNVETVDFVADYEKKKDKPYADTIGKDLSQGGIPELLQWDERWGYAPYGTSIVAASGCGPTCMAMVAAGLN
;
A
#
# COMPACT_ATOMS: atom_id res chain seq x y z
N MET A 1 54.47 73.79 62.08
CA MET A 1 53.93 72.99 60.96
C MET A 1 54.39 71.58 61.15
N LYS A 2 53.53 70.66 61.57
CA LYS A 2 53.84 69.25 61.72
C LYS A 2 52.68 68.51 61.00
N GLU A 3 52.97 67.92 59.86
CA GLU A 3 52.06 66.99 59.14
C GLU A 3 52.11 65.67 59.82
N THR A 4 50.94 65.21 60.25
CA THR A 4 50.72 63.83 60.77
C THR A 4 50.18 62.94 59.66
N ASN A 5 51.05 62.06 59.13
CA ASN A 5 50.69 61.02 58.19
C ASN A 5 49.91 59.96 58.94
N ASN A 6 48.61 59.87 58.65
CA ASN A 6 47.70 58.80 59.12
C ASN A 6 47.79 57.66 58.12
N VAL A 7 48.46 56.55 58.47
CA VAL A 7 48.53 55.29 57.68
C VAL A 7 47.40 54.41 58.10
N GLU A 8 46.42 54.34 57.26
CA GLU A 8 45.24 53.45 57.44
C GLU A 8 45.65 51.98 57.23
N GLN A 9 45.77 51.25 58.34
CA GLN A 9 46.04 49.80 58.37
C GLN A 9 44.83 49.06 57.98
N ARG A 10 44.77 48.40 56.78
CA ARG A 10 43.77 47.42 56.40
C ARG A 10 43.99 46.15 57.21
N PRO A 11 42.96 45.59 57.83
CA PRO A 11 43.10 44.34 58.54
C PRO A 11 43.22 43.16 57.52
N SER A 12 44.39 42.52 57.51
CA SER A 12 44.66 41.30 56.78
C SER A 12 43.97 40.15 57.51
N THR A 13 42.73 39.81 57.13
CA THR A 13 42.04 38.61 57.59
C THR A 13 42.66 37.36 56.96
N SER A 14 43.74 36.88 57.50
CA SER A 14 44.31 35.58 57.21
C SER A 14 43.44 34.49 57.87
N LEU A 15 42.50 33.88 57.12
CA LEU A 15 41.78 32.71 57.61
C LEU A 15 42.78 31.64 58.04
N SER A 16 42.57 31.03 59.22
CA SER A 16 43.38 29.93 59.72
C SER A 16 43.36 28.75 58.73
N LYS A 17 44.46 27.98 58.62
CA LYS A 17 44.58 26.86 57.69
C LYS A 17 43.39 25.86 57.81
N GLY A 18 42.81 25.68 58.98
CA GLY A 18 41.63 24.86 59.23
C GLY A 18 40.34 25.39 58.61
N ALA A 19 40.12 26.72 58.68
CA ALA A 19 38.94 27.36 58.08
C ALA A 19 38.97 27.30 56.54
N ARG A 20 40.12 27.45 55.92
CA ARG A 20 40.29 27.30 54.46
C ARG A 20 40.00 25.85 54.00
N ARG A 21 40.48 24.85 54.77
CA ARG A 21 40.23 23.42 54.47
C ARG A 21 38.75 23.09 54.56
N ASN A 22 38.04 23.54 55.54
CA ASN A 22 36.60 23.33 55.71
C ASN A 22 35.78 24.04 54.60
N GLN A 23 36.23 25.20 54.16
CA GLN A 23 35.59 25.93 53.08
C GLN A 23 35.79 25.21 51.72
N ILE A 24 36.97 24.64 51.47
CA ILE A 24 37.26 23.82 50.29
C ILE A 24 36.41 22.54 50.32
N LEU A 25 36.36 21.82 51.43
CA LEU A 25 35.53 20.63 51.58
C LEU A 25 34.03 20.90 51.31
N ARG A 26 33.48 22.00 51.86
CA ARG A 26 32.11 22.41 51.58
C ARG A 26 31.85 22.70 50.10
N ARG A 27 32.79 23.33 49.44
CA ARG A 27 32.69 23.59 47.97
C ARG A 27 32.71 22.30 47.15
N ILE A 28 33.55 21.32 47.53
CA ILE A 28 33.60 20.01 46.87
C ILE A 28 32.31 19.25 47.07
N THR A 29 31.76 19.25 48.29
CA THR A 29 30.46 18.57 48.56
C THR A 29 29.30 19.22 47.80
N VAL A 30 29.24 20.54 47.71
CA VAL A 30 28.21 21.25 46.94
C VAL A 30 28.30 20.94 45.46
N VAL A 31 29.53 20.96 44.88
CA VAL A 31 29.74 20.60 43.49
C VAL A 31 29.36 19.14 43.20
N GLY A 32 29.72 18.23 44.13
CA GLY A 32 29.35 16.81 44.01
C GLY A 32 27.82 16.59 44.03
N VAL A 33 27.09 17.29 44.90
CA VAL A 33 25.62 17.22 44.97
C VAL A 33 24.98 17.77 43.66
N ILE A 34 25.48 18.92 43.20
CA ILE A 34 24.98 19.49 41.90
C ILE A 34 25.22 18.53 40.75
N ALA A 35 26.40 17.93 40.65
CA ALA A 35 26.73 16.95 39.62
C ALA A 35 25.78 15.72 39.71
N ALA A 36 25.53 15.22 40.88
CA ALA A 36 24.59 14.09 41.10
C ALA A 36 23.15 14.44 40.65
N VAL A 37 22.68 15.64 40.96
CA VAL A 37 21.34 16.10 40.52
C VAL A 37 21.25 16.23 39.00
N ILE A 38 22.30 16.78 38.38
CA ILE A 38 22.34 16.93 36.90
C ILE A 38 22.33 15.54 36.23
N THR A 39 23.14 14.59 36.75
CA THR A 39 23.16 13.23 36.18
C THR A 39 21.83 12.51 36.36
N ALA A 40 21.18 12.65 37.50
CA ALA A 40 19.85 12.06 37.74
C ALA A 40 18.78 12.69 36.83
N ALA A 41 18.79 14.01 36.66
CA ALA A 41 17.88 14.71 35.75
C ALA A 41 18.10 14.29 34.27
N PHE A 42 19.36 14.17 33.85
CA PHE A 42 19.72 13.72 32.52
C PHE A 42 19.29 12.27 32.25
N ALA A 43 19.52 11.37 33.21
CA ALA A 43 19.06 9.99 33.11
C ALA A 43 17.51 9.91 33.02
N GLY A 44 16.80 10.70 33.82
CA GLY A 44 15.33 10.80 33.74
C GLY A 44 14.85 11.32 32.39
N TYR A 45 15.54 12.31 31.84
CA TYR A 45 15.23 12.84 30.50
C TYR A 45 15.45 11.79 29.40
N CYS A 46 16.56 11.05 29.43
CA CYS A 46 16.84 9.98 28.45
C CYS A 46 15.75 8.89 28.50
N LEU A 47 15.39 8.41 29.70
CA LEU A 47 14.33 7.40 29.88
C LEU A 47 12.95 7.91 29.43
N HIS A 48 12.67 9.19 29.66
CA HIS A 48 11.42 9.79 29.16
C HIS A 48 11.38 9.85 27.64
N ARG A 49 12.48 10.25 27.02
CA ARG A 49 12.62 10.32 25.58
C ARG A 49 12.45 8.95 24.91
N GLU A 50 13.11 7.91 25.42
CA GLU A 50 12.94 6.53 24.93
C GLU A 50 11.47 6.08 24.99
N ARG A 51 10.77 6.34 26.10
CA ARG A 51 9.35 6.01 26.22
C ARG A 51 8.45 6.75 25.22
N VAL A 52 8.79 7.99 24.90
CA VAL A 52 8.06 8.77 23.87
C VAL A 52 8.30 8.19 22.49
N GLU A 53 9.55 7.87 22.15
CA GLU A 53 9.91 7.27 20.86
C GLU A 53 9.26 5.88 20.68
N GLU A 54 9.24 5.05 21.73
CA GLU A 54 8.54 3.75 21.71
C GLU A 54 7.02 3.90 21.49
N LYS A 55 6.40 4.88 22.13
CA LYS A 55 4.97 5.15 21.94
C LYS A 55 4.67 5.62 20.51
N GLN A 56 5.51 6.49 19.95
CA GLN A 56 5.36 6.95 18.57
C GLN A 56 5.49 5.80 17.56
N LYS A 57 6.51 4.96 17.72
CA LYS A 57 6.70 3.77 16.87
C LYS A 57 5.53 2.78 17.00
N ALA A 58 5.02 2.59 18.22
CA ALA A 58 3.87 1.71 18.42
C ALA A 58 2.58 2.26 17.80
N GLU A 59 2.41 3.59 17.79
CA GLU A 59 1.27 4.25 17.16
C GLU A 59 1.36 4.22 15.62
N GLU A 60 2.54 4.45 15.04
CA GLU A 60 2.80 4.30 13.62
C GLU A 60 2.52 2.87 13.15
N LEU A 61 3.03 1.88 13.88
CA LEU A 61 2.80 0.47 13.55
C LEU A 61 1.32 0.07 13.65
N ARG A 62 0.57 0.69 14.59
CA ARG A 62 -0.89 0.50 14.69
C ARG A 62 -1.62 1.11 13.50
N LYS A 63 -1.25 2.33 13.09
CA LYS A 63 -1.81 3.00 11.90
C LYS A 63 -1.53 2.17 10.64
N GLU A 64 -0.28 1.75 10.42
CA GLU A 64 0.07 0.91 9.28
C GLU A 64 -0.70 -0.42 9.23
N LYS A 65 -0.91 -1.07 10.39
CA LYS A 65 -1.73 -2.29 10.48
C LYS A 65 -3.21 -2.02 10.24
N GLN A 66 -3.69 -0.84 10.62
CA GLN A 66 -5.08 -0.45 10.42
C GLN A 66 -5.33 -0.13 8.95
N ASP A 67 -4.43 0.61 8.31
CA ASP A 67 -4.47 0.93 6.88
C ASP A 67 -4.39 -0.34 6.03
N LYS A 68 -3.52 -1.29 6.39
CA LYS A 68 -3.45 -2.60 5.73
C LYS A 68 -4.73 -3.41 5.88
N LYS A 69 -5.34 -3.42 7.08
CA LYS A 69 -6.62 -4.10 7.31
C LYS A 69 -7.79 -3.43 6.58
N GLU A 70 -7.77 -2.13 6.46
CA GLU A 70 -8.80 -1.37 5.72
C GLU A 70 -8.65 -1.58 4.21
N ALA A 71 -7.42 -1.57 3.69
CA ALA A 71 -7.12 -1.92 2.30
C ALA A 71 -7.49 -3.38 1.97
N GLU A 72 -7.29 -4.33 2.89
CA GLU A 72 -7.71 -5.73 2.73
C GLU A 72 -9.22 -5.88 2.80
N LYS A 73 -9.90 -5.11 3.67
CA LYS A 73 -11.36 -5.08 3.78
C LYS A 73 -12.04 -4.46 2.55
N VAL A 74 -11.39 -3.47 1.92
CA VAL A 74 -11.84 -2.91 0.63
C VAL A 74 -11.69 -3.92 -0.50
N LYS A 75 -10.63 -4.74 -0.49
CA LYS A 75 -10.42 -5.84 -1.45
C LYS A 75 -11.37 -7.03 -1.23
N SER A 76 -11.89 -7.22 -0.03
CA SER A 76 -12.79 -8.34 0.32
C SER A 76 -14.27 -8.02 0.11
N LYS A 77 -14.65 -6.77 -0.18
CA LYS A 77 -16.03 -6.45 -0.55
C LYS A 77 -16.25 -6.94 -1.99
N PRO A 78 -17.27 -7.81 -2.24
CA PRO A 78 -17.53 -8.27 -3.58
C PRO A 78 -17.77 -7.04 -4.49
N GLU A 79 -16.97 -6.97 -5.56
CA GLU A 79 -17.08 -5.95 -6.59
C GLU A 79 -18.46 -6.04 -7.24
N THR A 80 -19.19 -4.94 -7.36
CA THR A 80 -20.47 -4.94 -8.08
C THR A 80 -20.21 -5.14 -9.58
N ALA A 81 -21.21 -5.66 -10.31
CA ALA A 81 -21.10 -5.85 -11.75
C ALA A 81 -20.75 -4.57 -12.50
N GLU A 82 -21.28 -3.42 -12.06
CA GLU A 82 -20.99 -2.11 -12.62
C GLU A 82 -19.54 -1.66 -12.37
N GLN A 83 -19.04 -1.86 -11.15
CA GLN A 83 -17.65 -1.56 -10.81
C GLN A 83 -16.68 -2.42 -11.60
N LYS A 84 -17.00 -3.70 -11.80
CA LYS A 84 -16.20 -4.61 -12.62
C LYS A 84 -16.19 -4.18 -14.08
N LEU A 85 -17.35 -3.83 -14.65
CA LEU A 85 -17.48 -3.33 -16.01
C LEU A 85 -16.60 -2.08 -16.23
N GLU A 86 -16.70 -1.10 -15.34
CA GLU A 86 -15.94 0.16 -15.45
C GLU A 86 -14.44 -0.08 -15.32
N ARG A 87 -14.02 -0.92 -14.38
CA ARG A 87 -12.62 -1.30 -14.22
C ARG A 87 -12.06 -1.98 -15.46
N VAL A 88 -12.80 -2.93 -16.04
CA VAL A 88 -12.37 -3.66 -17.24
C VAL A 88 -12.33 -2.72 -18.45
N ARG A 89 -13.29 -1.82 -18.60
CA ARG A 89 -13.31 -0.79 -19.65
C ARG A 89 -12.07 0.12 -19.57
N LYS A 90 -11.76 0.60 -18.37
CA LYS A 90 -10.57 1.42 -18.13
C LYS A 90 -9.30 0.65 -18.48
N GLN A 91 -9.15 -0.56 -17.98
CA GLN A 91 -8.02 -1.44 -18.28
C GLN A 91 -7.87 -1.67 -19.79
N ALA A 92 -8.95 -2.03 -20.49
CA ALA A 92 -8.92 -2.27 -21.93
C ALA A 92 -8.50 -1.04 -22.73
N THR A 93 -8.92 0.15 -22.28
CA THR A 93 -8.55 1.42 -22.92
C THR A 93 -7.07 1.76 -22.68
N GLU A 94 -6.59 1.62 -21.43
CA GLU A 94 -5.19 1.88 -21.04
C GLU A 94 -4.21 0.93 -21.75
N HIS A 95 -4.59 -0.33 -21.92
CA HIS A 95 -3.79 -1.35 -22.62
C HIS A 95 -3.94 -1.30 -24.16
N GLY A 96 -4.75 -0.37 -24.69
CA GLY A 96 -4.92 -0.19 -26.14
C GLY A 96 -5.59 -1.37 -26.84
N TYR A 97 -6.56 -2.02 -26.19
CA TYR A 97 -7.30 -3.12 -26.80
C TYR A 97 -8.02 -2.65 -28.09
N PRO A 98 -8.21 -3.54 -29.08
CA PRO A 98 -8.96 -3.20 -30.28
C PRO A 98 -10.36 -2.67 -29.95
N LYS A 99 -10.82 -1.64 -30.66
CA LYS A 99 -12.12 -0.99 -30.42
C LYS A 99 -13.30 -1.97 -30.45
N ASN A 100 -13.25 -2.97 -31.34
CA ASN A 100 -14.27 -4.02 -31.43
C ASN A 100 -14.31 -4.93 -30.20
N VAL A 101 -13.18 -5.13 -29.51
CA VAL A 101 -13.11 -5.87 -28.25
C VAL A 101 -13.72 -5.04 -27.12
N ILE A 102 -13.36 -3.75 -27.02
CA ILE A 102 -13.94 -2.83 -26.02
C ILE A 102 -15.44 -2.69 -26.23
N TYR A 103 -15.90 -2.65 -27.48
CA TYR A 103 -17.31 -2.51 -27.82
C TYR A 103 -18.16 -3.71 -27.38
N LEU A 104 -17.59 -4.89 -27.14
CA LEU A 104 -18.29 -6.01 -26.55
C LEU A 104 -18.92 -5.68 -25.21
N LEU A 105 -18.26 -4.85 -24.39
CA LEU A 105 -18.76 -4.39 -23.10
C LEU A 105 -20.05 -3.55 -23.21
N ASP A 106 -20.26 -2.90 -24.35
CA ASP A 106 -21.49 -2.13 -24.62
C ASP A 106 -22.63 -3.01 -25.15
N LYS A 107 -22.28 -4.13 -25.78
CA LYS A 107 -23.23 -5.05 -26.38
C LYS A 107 -23.82 -6.02 -25.37
N ASN A 108 -22.98 -6.58 -24.51
CA ASN A 108 -23.40 -7.60 -23.54
C ASN A 108 -22.49 -7.57 -22.33
N VAL A 109 -23.09 -7.33 -21.17
CA VAL A 109 -22.39 -7.30 -19.87
C VAL A 109 -21.72 -8.63 -19.53
N GLU A 110 -22.20 -9.76 -20.07
CA GLU A 110 -21.60 -11.09 -19.88
C GLU A 110 -20.20 -11.20 -20.50
N THR A 111 -19.85 -10.33 -21.44
CA THR A 111 -18.51 -10.32 -22.04
C THR A 111 -17.42 -9.70 -21.16
N VAL A 112 -17.75 -9.22 -19.98
CA VAL A 112 -16.80 -8.52 -19.09
C VAL A 112 -15.59 -9.40 -18.75
N ASP A 113 -15.80 -10.67 -18.42
CA ASP A 113 -14.70 -11.60 -18.10
C ASP A 113 -13.86 -11.92 -19.35
N PHE A 114 -14.50 -12.12 -20.47
CA PHE A 114 -13.85 -12.32 -21.76
C PHE A 114 -12.93 -11.14 -22.09
N VAL A 115 -13.40 -9.90 -21.98
CA VAL A 115 -12.59 -8.71 -22.25
C VAL A 115 -11.49 -8.53 -21.21
N ALA A 116 -11.74 -8.84 -19.95
CA ALA A 116 -10.73 -8.76 -18.89
C ALA A 116 -9.52 -9.69 -19.14
N ASP A 117 -9.78 -10.85 -19.71
CA ASP A 117 -8.75 -11.86 -19.99
C ASP A 117 -8.15 -11.77 -21.41
N TYR A 118 -8.58 -10.80 -22.21
CA TYR A 118 -8.15 -10.66 -23.62
C TYR A 118 -6.62 -10.71 -23.78
N GLU A 119 -5.87 -9.90 -23.02
CA GLU A 119 -4.42 -9.85 -23.12
C GLU A 119 -3.73 -11.19 -22.78
N LYS A 120 -4.31 -11.96 -21.88
CA LYS A 120 -3.75 -13.25 -21.46
C LYS A 120 -4.08 -14.39 -22.42
N LYS A 121 -5.19 -14.26 -23.18
CA LYS A 121 -5.79 -15.37 -23.93
C LYS A 121 -5.80 -15.17 -25.44
N LYS A 122 -5.63 -13.96 -25.97
CA LYS A 122 -5.67 -13.62 -27.40
C LYS A 122 -4.72 -14.45 -28.27
N ASP A 123 -3.57 -14.86 -27.72
CA ASP A 123 -2.52 -15.59 -28.44
C ASP A 123 -2.52 -17.11 -28.10
N LYS A 124 -3.50 -17.57 -27.34
CA LYS A 124 -3.62 -19.00 -27.03
C LYS A 124 -4.23 -19.77 -28.21
N PRO A 125 -3.88 -21.07 -28.36
CA PRO A 125 -4.55 -21.92 -29.33
C PRO A 125 -6.05 -21.97 -29.06
N TYR A 126 -6.85 -21.83 -30.11
CA TYR A 126 -8.31 -21.99 -30.03
C TYR A 126 -8.72 -23.43 -30.29
N ALA A 127 -9.88 -23.80 -29.76
CA ALA A 127 -10.44 -25.10 -30.02
C ALA A 127 -10.89 -25.23 -31.49
N ASP A 128 -10.61 -26.36 -32.08
CA ASP A 128 -11.04 -26.76 -33.42
C ASP A 128 -12.35 -27.56 -33.43
N THR A 129 -12.92 -27.82 -32.24
CA THR A 129 -14.14 -28.56 -32.04
C THR A 129 -14.98 -27.98 -30.90
N ILE A 130 -16.30 -28.13 -30.98
CA ILE A 130 -17.22 -27.82 -29.89
C ILE A 130 -17.26 -28.94 -28.81
N GLY A 131 -16.52 -30.01 -29.04
CA GLY A 131 -16.30 -31.07 -28.04
C GLY A 131 -17.59 -31.70 -27.51
N LYS A 132 -17.76 -31.73 -26.18
CA LYS A 132 -18.91 -32.36 -25.52
C LYS A 132 -20.26 -31.65 -25.73
N ASP A 133 -20.27 -30.44 -26.31
CA ASP A 133 -21.51 -29.73 -26.62
C ASP A 133 -22.27 -30.46 -27.75
N LEU A 134 -21.60 -31.26 -28.59
CA LEU A 134 -22.20 -32.18 -29.56
C LEU A 134 -22.99 -33.32 -28.91
N SER A 135 -22.60 -33.76 -27.71
CA SER A 135 -23.15 -34.97 -27.09
C SER A 135 -24.46 -34.73 -26.32
N GLN A 136 -24.93 -33.50 -26.24
CA GLN A 136 -26.10 -33.14 -25.44
C GLN A 136 -27.45 -33.37 -26.20
N GLY A 137 -27.39 -33.63 -27.49
CA GLY A 137 -28.58 -33.77 -28.35
C GLY A 137 -29.26 -32.42 -28.61
N GLY A 138 -29.92 -32.32 -29.79
CA GLY A 138 -30.53 -31.08 -30.23
C GLY A 138 -29.53 -30.02 -30.68
N ILE A 139 -29.97 -28.78 -30.82
CA ILE A 139 -29.13 -27.66 -31.23
C ILE A 139 -28.41 -27.09 -30.01
N PRO A 140 -27.06 -27.16 -29.94
CA PRO A 140 -26.35 -26.61 -28.81
C PRO A 140 -26.40 -25.08 -28.82
N GLU A 141 -26.43 -24.46 -27.66
CA GLU A 141 -26.27 -23.00 -27.50
C GLU A 141 -24.78 -22.66 -27.43
N LEU A 142 -24.23 -22.11 -28.52
CA LEU A 142 -22.82 -21.70 -28.59
C LEU A 142 -22.71 -20.20 -28.42
N LEU A 143 -22.00 -19.77 -27.39
CA LEU A 143 -21.72 -18.37 -27.16
C LEU A 143 -20.60 -17.88 -28.11
N GLN A 144 -20.86 -16.78 -28.81
CA GLN A 144 -19.89 -16.19 -29.73
C GLN A 144 -18.59 -15.78 -29.02
N TRP A 145 -18.68 -15.39 -27.74
CA TRP A 145 -17.56 -14.99 -26.88
C TRP A 145 -17.06 -16.12 -25.97
N ASP A 146 -17.36 -17.36 -26.28
CA ASP A 146 -16.77 -18.50 -25.56
C ASP A 146 -15.25 -18.45 -25.72
N GLU A 147 -14.52 -18.58 -24.61
CA GLU A 147 -13.05 -18.47 -24.56
C GLU A 147 -12.34 -19.52 -25.42
N ARG A 148 -13.00 -20.61 -25.74
CA ARG A 148 -12.46 -21.69 -26.59
C ARG A 148 -12.19 -21.22 -28.03
N TRP A 149 -12.99 -20.29 -28.57
CA TRP A 149 -12.89 -19.80 -29.95
C TRP A 149 -13.06 -18.29 -30.11
N GLY A 150 -13.60 -17.60 -29.11
CA GLY A 150 -13.95 -16.18 -29.20
C GLY A 150 -12.77 -15.25 -29.55
N TYR A 151 -11.56 -15.61 -29.13
CA TYR A 151 -10.34 -14.85 -29.48
C TYR A 151 -9.81 -15.17 -30.87
N ALA A 152 -10.31 -16.20 -31.54
CA ALA A 152 -9.85 -16.56 -32.88
C ALA A 152 -10.02 -15.41 -33.88
N PRO A 153 -9.05 -15.16 -34.75
CA PRO A 153 -9.15 -14.15 -35.81
C PRO A 153 -10.33 -14.47 -36.74
N TYR A 154 -11.11 -13.43 -37.08
CA TYR A 154 -12.18 -13.51 -38.06
C TYR A 154 -12.21 -12.23 -38.91
N GLY A 155 -11.67 -12.31 -40.10
CA GLY A 155 -11.43 -11.15 -40.97
C GLY A 155 -10.48 -10.15 -40.30
N THR A 156 -10.91 -8.90 -40.17
CA THR A 156 -10.16 -7.84 -39.46
C THR A 156 -10.51 -7.74 -37.96
N SER A 157 -11.17 -8.75 -37.43
CA SER A 157 -11.71 -8.78 -36.08
C SER A 157 -11.44 -10.13 -35.38
N ILE A 158 -12.22 -10.46 -34.38
CA ILE A 158 -12.23 -11.75 -33.72
C ILE A 158 -13.65 -12.35 -33.74
N VAL A 159 -13.74 -13.66 -33.53
CA VAL A 159 -15.04 -14.38 -33.50
C VAL A 159 -15.99 -13.74 -32.50
N ALA A 160 -15.55 -13.42 -31.29
CA ALA A 160 -16.39 -12.82 -30.26
C ALA A 160 -17.08 -11.52 -30.72
N ALA A 161 -16.43 -10.72 -31.57
CA ALA A 161 -16.95 -9.42 -31.98
C ALA A 161 -17.75 -9.49 -33.32
N SER A 162 -17.41 -10.41 -34.21
CA SER A 162 -17.93 -10.42 -35.58
C SER A 162 -18.37 -11.81 -36.06
N GLY A 163 -18.24 -12.86 -35.26
CA GLY A 163 -18.46 -14.25 -35.61
C GLY A 163 -19.89 -14.77 -35.45
N CYS A 164 -20.92 -13.91 -35.45
CA CYS A 164 -22.31 -14.39 -35.28
C CYS A 164 -22.71 -15.38 -36.38
N GLY A 165 -22.35 -15.12 -37.65
CA GLY A 165 -22.63 -16.01 -38.76
C GLY A 165 -22.05 -17.43 -38.59
N PRO A 166 -20.71 -17.57 -38.46
CA PRO A 166 -20.07 -18.86 -38.22
C PRO A 166 -20.56 -19.56 -36.95
N THR A 167 -20.81 -18.81 -35.86
CA THR A 167 -21.37 -19.43 -34.63
C THR A 167 -22.76 -20.00 -34.85
N CYS A 168 -23.66 -19.28 -35.53
CA CYS A 168 -24.98 -19.80 -35.89
C CYS A 168 -24.88 -21.03 -36.80
N MET A 169 -23.98 -20.99 -37.80
CA MET A 169 -23.78 -22.14 -38.69
C MET A 169 -23.24 -23.37 -37.95
N ALA A 170 -22.36 -23.17 -36.97
CA ALA A 170 -21.87 -24.27 -36.14
C ALA A 170 -22.98 -24.88 -35.29
N MET A 171 -23.90 -24.06 -34.72
CA MET A 171 -25.09 -24.56 -33.98
C MET A 171 -26.02 -25.39 -34.89
N VAL A 172 -26.29 -24.90 -36.10
CA VAL A 172 -27.14 -25.65 -37.06
C VAL A 172 -26.46 -26.95 -37.48
N ALA A 173 -25.17 -26.92 -37.82
CA ALA A 173 -24.42 -28.13 -38.20
C ALA A 173 -24.37 -29.16 -37.08
N ALA A 174 -24.20 -28.72 -35.84
CA ALA A 174 -24.22 -29.60 -34.67
C ALA A 174 -25.59 -30.19 -34.38
N GLY A 175 -26.68 -29.44 -34.63
CA GLY A 175 -28.05 -29.93 -34.43
C GLY A 175 -28.56 -30.85 -35.51
N LEU A 176 -27.87 -30.92 -36.66
CA LEU A 176 -28.22 -31.84 -37.78
C LEU A 176 -27.45 -33.16 -37.71
N ASN A 177 -26.48 -33.29 -36.81
CA ASN A 177 -25.66 -34.48 -36.60
C ASN A 177 -26.26 -35.32 -35.46
#